data_79c71b81bee8182f822afab81adbfee3
#
_entry.id   79c71b81bee8182f822afab81adbfee3
#
_cell.length_a   1.000
_cell.length_b   1.000
_cell.length_c   1.000
_cell.angle_alpha   90.00
_cell.angle_beta   90.00
_cell.angle_gamma   90.00
#
_symmetry.space_group_name_H-M   'P 1'
#
loop_
_entity.id
_entity.type
_entity.pdbx_description
1 polymer ?
#
loop_
_entity_poly.entity_id
_entity_poly.type
_entity_poly.pdbx_seq_one_letter_code
_entity_poly.pdbx_strand_id
1 'polypeptide(L)'
;ETSAAVPETTKAPETTPASSSAVESTDSSVSSGADSYTSLFPTLYADKYDGEYENSENTVYLTFDDGPSVLTENLLYYLRQENVKATFFVVPERTEYCYSLLREISNAGHTIGVHSASHDYEKIYASVDAFLEDFNEAYEIVLEATGKAPDIYRFPGGSVNDYNEKTRDDIITEMDRRGFTYFDWNVDSNDWQGYGWTTLYTNVLKDAEEFSSPVILFHNTGDRDNTVLVIEDIIKALKNKGYKFGSLSQKIKPVQF
;
A
#
# COMPACT_ATOMS: atom_id res chain seq x y z
N GLU A 1 21.86 48.52 -17.71
CA GLU A 1 21.02 49.44 -18.51
C GLU A 1 20.03 48.57 -19.27
N THR A 2 18.75 48.56 -19.08
CA THR A 2 17.69 49.51 -18.77
C THR A 2 16.51 48.72 -18.18
N SER A 3 16.08 49.04 -17.08
CA SER A 3 14.83 49.51 -16.48
C SER A 3 13.64 49.69 -17.43
N ALA A 4 12.49 49.09 -17.05
CA ALA A 4 11.12 49.60 -17.23
C ALA A 4 10.14 48.54 -16.66
N ALA A 5 9.51 48.79 -15.58
CA ALA A 5 8.32 49.62 -15.27
C ALA A 5 7.03 48.76 -15.22
N VAL A 6 6.45 48.70 -14.04
CA VAL A 6 5.10 48.22 -13.64
C VAL A 6 4.07 49.23 -14.16
N PRO A 7 2.85 48.85 -14.50
CA PRO A 7 1.70 49.74 -14.39
C PRO A 7 0.65 49.27 -13.40
N GLU A 8 0.07 50.28 -12.80
CA GLU A 8 -0.86 50.41 -11.71
C GLU A 8 -2.26 49.82 -11.91
N THR A 9 -2.84 49.61 -10.77
CA THR A 9 -4.25 49.41 -10.39
C THR A 9 -5.28 50.25 -11.08
N THR A 10 -6.44 49.68 -11.40
CA THR A 10 -7.71 50.41 -11.53
C THR A 10 -8.85 49.69 -10.76
N LYS A 11 -9.55 50.54 -10.07
CA LYS A 11 -10.55 50.43 -9.02
C LYS A 11 -11.92 49.99 -9.58
N ALA A 12 -12.70 49.27 -8.77
CA ALA A 12 -14.11 48.91 -8.94
C ALA A 12 -15.06 50.11 -9.01
N PRO A 13 -16.32 49.92 -9.43
CA PRO A 13 -17.42 50.66 -8.84
C PRO A 13 -18.44 49.76 -8.13
N GLU A 14 -18.82 50.22 -6.95
CA GLU A 14 -20.01 49.86 -6.16
C GLU A 14 -21.31 50.21 -6.86
N THR A 15 -22.33 49.36 -6.72
CA THR A 15 -23.72 49.82 -6.56
C THR A 15 -24.55 48.76 -5.82
N THR A 16 -25.30 49.25 -4.80
CA THR A 16 -26.21 48.62 -3.88
C THR A 16 -27.68 48.60 -4.40
N PRO A 17 -28.71 48.18 -3.61
CA PRO A 17 -29.35 46.89 -3.67
C PRO A 17 -30.84 46.96 -4.08
N ALA A 18 -31.49 45.88 -4.38
CA ALA A 18 -32.95 45.78 -4.35
C ALA A 18 -33.50 44.35 -4.14
N SER A 19 -34.24 44.25 -3.05
CA SER A 19 -35.54 43.57 -2.88
C SER A 19 -35.63 42.04 -2.88
N SER A 20 -35.95 41.57 -1.69
CA SER A 20 -36.62 40.35 -1.22
C SER A 20 -37.56 39.65 -2.23
N SER A 21 -37.38 38.34 -2.39
CA SER A 21 -38.50 37.41 -2.42
C SER A 21 -38.07 36.09 -1.74
N ALA A 22 -38.88 35.67 -0.79
CA ALA A 22 -38.75 34.42 -0.08
C ALA A 22 -38.87 33.24 -1.06
N VAL A 23 -37.92 32.32 -1.01
CA VAL A 23 -38.05 31.00 -1.60
C VAL A 23 -37.88 30.00 -0.45
N GLU A 24 -38.87 29.11 -0.38
CA GLU A 24 -39.01 28.05 0.58
C GLU A 24 -37.70 27.27 0.77
N SER A 25 -37.36 27.07 2.05
CA SER A 25 -36.37 26.10 2.47
C SER A 25 -36.87 24.70 2.15
N THR A 26 -36.45 24.14 1.04
CA THR A 26 -36.44 22.68 0.89
C THR A 26 -35.28 22.18 1.72
N ASP A 27 -35.61 21.51 2.79
CA ASP A 27 -34.75 20.69 3.63
C ASP A 27 -34.14 19.60 2.72
N SER A 28 -33.00 19.89 2.10
CA SER A 28 -32.16 18.88 1.52
C SER A 28 -31.36 18.28 2.67
N SER A 29 -31.89 17.20 3.23
CA SER A 29 -31.15 16.25 4.03
C SER A 29 -29.84 15.94 3.29
N VAL A 30 -28.72 16.44 3.80
CA VAL A 30 -27.38 15.99 3.42
C VAL A 30 -27.33 14.52 3.83
N SER A 31 -27.55 13.61 2.87
CA SER A 31 -27.19 12.22 3.06
C SER A 31 -25.70 12.19 3.38
N SER A 32 -25.35 11.59 4.50
CA SER A 32 -23.97 11.43 4.92
C SER A 32 -23.18 10.81 3.76
N GLY A 33 -21.99 11.32 3.46
CA GLY A 33 -21.16 10.89 2.32
C GLY A 33 -20.85 9.38 2.28
N ALA A 34 -21.16 8.65 3.35
CA ALA A 34 -21.04 7.19 3.46
C ALA A 34 -21.92 6.40 2.45
N ASP A 35 -23.05 6.98 1.98
CA ASP A 35 -23.94 6.27 1.05
C ASP A 35 -23.46 6.34 -0.42
N SER A 36 -22.50 7.22 -0.77
CA SER A 36 -22.11 7.43 -2.17
C SER A 36 -21.16 6.35 -2.68
N TYR A 37 -20.18 5.91 -1.89
CA TYR A 37 -19.17 4.94 -2.32
C TYR A 37 -19.52 3.48 -1.98
N THR A 38 -20.51 3.22 -1.13
CA THR A 38 -20.93 1.86 -0.77
C THR A 38 -21.48 1.05 -1.95
N SER A 39 -21.99 1.71 -2.98
CA SER A 39 -22.47 1.11 -4.22
C SER A 39 -21.42 0.95 -5.32
N LEU A 40 -20.25 1.58 -5.15
CA LEU A 40 -19.15 1.44 -6.11
C LEU A 40 -18.56 0.03 -6.03
N PHE A 41 -18.17 -0.51 -7.18
CA PHE A 41 -17.48 -1.80 -7.27
C PHE A 41 -18.19 -2.90 -6.44
N PRO A 42 -19.41 -3.33 -6.82
CA PRO A 42 -20.24 -4.25 -6.03
C PRO A 42 -19.67 -5.66 -5.89
N THR A 43 -18.61 -5.98 -6.62
CA THR A 43 -17.86 -7.26 -6.56
C THR A 43 -16.56 -7.16 -5.79
N LEU A 44 -16.15 -5.96 -5.38
CA LEU A 44 -14.90 -5.72 -4.65
C LEU A 44 -15.11 -5.99 -3.16
N TYR A 45 -15.02 -7.25 -2.79
CA TYR A 45 -15.12 -7.74 -1.42
C TYR A 45 -14.16 -8.90 -1.18
N ALA A 46 -13.70 -9.02 0.06
CA ALA A 46 -12.97 -10.17 0.56
C ALA A 46 -13.76 -10.87 1.67
N ASP A 47 -13.48 -12.15 1.88
CA ASP A 47 -14.01 -12.88 3.03
C ASP A 47 -13.27 -12.43 4.28
N LYS A 48 -13.93 -11.63 5.12
CA LYS A 48 -13.34 -11.11 6.35
C LYS A 48 -13.05 -12.25 7.33
N TYR A 49 -11.81 -12.31 7.80
CA TYR A 49 -11.44 -13.21 8.87
C TYR A 49 -11.92 -12.65 10.23
N ASP A 50 -12.69 -13.43 10.97
CA ASP A 50 -13.23 -13.10 12.29
C ASP A 50 -12.77 -14.05 13.41
N GLY A 51 -11.77 -14.91 13.09
CA GLY A 51 -11.20 -15.87 14.04
C GLY A 51 -10.09 -15.28 14.92
N GLU A 52 -9.51 -16.16 15.75
CA GLU A 52 -8.32 -15.81 16.54
C GLU A 52 -7.08 -15.74 15.65
N TYR A 53 -6.24 -14.72 15.85
CA TYR A 53 -4.98 -14.60 15.13
C TYR A 53 -4.04 -15.76 15.43
N GLU A 54 -3.32 -16.19 14.40
CA GLU A 54 -2.28 -17.22 14.54
C GLU A 54 -1.13 -16.72 15.42
N ASN A 55 -0.47 -17.66 16.14
CA ASN A 55 0.72 -17.32 16.88
C ASN A 55 1.89 -17.02 15.95
N SER A 56 2.32 -15.76 15.94
CA SER A 56 3.42 -15.24 15.11
C SER A 56 4.75 -15.11 15.86
N GLU A 57 4.84 -15.62 17.09
CA GLU A 57 6.04 -15.48 17.92
C GLU A 57 7.28 -16.03 17.21
N ASN A 58 8.36 -15.24 17.20
CA ASN A 58 9.60 -15.51 16.49
C ASN A 58 9.42 -15.74 14.98
N THR A 59 8.42 -15.08 14.36
CA THR A 59 8.18 -15.17 12.93
C THR A 59 8.41 -13.83 12.25
N VAL A 60 9.30 -13.80 11.27
CA VAL A 60 9.59 -12.65 10.39
C VAL A 60 8.69 -12.70 9.18
N TYR A 61 8.14 -11.56 8.82
CA TYR A 61 7.38 -11.34 7.60
C TYR A 61 8.16 -10.37 6.70
N LEU A 62 8.79 -10.90 5.65
CA LEU A 62 9.41 -10.07 4.61
C LEU A 62 8.30 -9.53 3.71
N THR A 63 8.27 -8.22 3.51
CA THR A 63 7.30 -7.57 2.64
C THR A 63 8.01 -6.69 1.62
N PHE A 64 7.53 -6.73 0.37
CA PHE A 64 8.09 -6.03 -0.77
C PHE A 64 7.01 -5.20 -1.45
N ASP A 65 7.17 -3.88 -1.44
CA ASP A 65 6.22 -2.93 -2.02
C ASP A 65 6.62 -2.54 -3.47
N ASP A 66 5.69 -1.96 -4.23
CA ASP A 66 5.84 -1.33 -5.55
C ASP A 66 6.12 -2.27 -6.74
N GLY A 67 6.34 -3.54 -6.49
CA GLY A 67 6.56 -4.51 -7.57
C GLY A 67 5.27 -4.92 -8.30
N PRO A 68 5.37 -5.86 -9.28
CA PRO A 68 6.59 -6.53 -9.69
C PRO A 68 7.48 -5.70 -10.61
N SER A 69 8.77 -5.99 -10.62
CA SER A 69 9.77 -5.32 -11.44
C SER A 69 10.73 -6.32 -12.12
N VAL A 70 11.72 -5.80 -12.83
CA VAL A 70 12.80 -6.61 -13.43
C VAL A 70 13.65 -7.34 -12.37
N LEU A 71 13.57 -6.94 -11.11
CA LEU A 71 14.29 -7.57 -10.00
C LEU A 71 13.49 -8.69 -9.31
N THR A 72 12.21 -8.85 -9.63
CA THR A 72 11.32 -9.82 -8.98
C THR A 72 11.83 -11.26 -9.12
N GLU A 73 12.28 -11.66 -10.31
CA GLU A 73 12.81 -13.02 -10.53
C GLU A 73 14.01 -13.33 -9.63
N ASN A 74 14.90 -12.35 -9.42
CA ASN A 74 16.05 -12.49 -8.54
C ASN A 74 15.62 -12.60 -7.06
N LEU A 75 14.64 -11.82 -6.62
CA LEU A 75 14.07 -11.96 -5.27
C LEU A 75 13.46 -13.36 -5.07
N LEU A 76 12.64 -13.82 -6.01
CA LEU A 76 12.04 -15.15 -5.98
C LEU A 76 13.08 -16.27 -5.97
N TYR A 77 14.19 -16.07 -6.68
CA TYR A 77 15.30 -17.02 -6.64
C TYR A 77 15.88 -17.17 -5.23
N TYR A 78 16.24 -16.07 -4.55
CA TYR A 78 16.80 -16.13 -3.19
C TYR A 78 15.79 -16.63 -2.16
N LEU A 79 14.53 -16.18 -2.21
CA LEU A 79 13.47 -16.67 -1.33
C LEU A 79 13.28 -18.19 -1.46
N ARG A 80 13.37 -18.73 -2.69
CA ARG A 80 13.29 -20.16 -2.95
C ARG A 80 14.51 -20.91 -2.45
N GLN A 81 15.76 -20.40 -2.66
CA GLN A 81 16.97 -21.01 -2.14
C GLN A 81 16.92 -21.16 -0.62
N GLU A 82 16.41 -20.14 0.04
CA GLU A 82 16.26 -20.12 1.49
C GLU A 82 14.96 -20.80 1.98
N ASN A 83 14.11 -21.31 1.10
CA ASN A 83 12.81 -21.89 1.46
C ASN A 83 11.96 -20.98 2.35
N VAL A 84 11.85 -19.70 1.99
CA VAL A 84 11.13 -18.65 2.72
C VAL A 84 9.96 -18.16 1.89
N LYS A 85 8.84 -17.88 2.56
CA LYS A 85 7.69 -17.18 1.95
C LYS A 85 7.70 -15.73 2.36
N ALA A 86 7.17 -14.88 1.49
CA ALA A 86 7.12 -13.43 1.66
C ALA A 86 5.76 -12.90 1.18
N THR A 87 5.56 -11.61 1.38
CA THR A 87 4.37 -10.88 0.90
C THR A 87 4.82 -9.79 -0.06
N PHE A 88 4.11 -9.65 -1.18
CA PHE A 88 4.33 -8.62 -2.18
C PHE A 88 3.10 -7.73 -2.24
N PHE A 89 3.23 -6.46 -1.86
CA PHE A 89 2.20 -5.44 -2.06
C PHE A 89 2.47 -4.76 -3.40
N VAL A 90 1.62 -5.05 -4.37
CA VAL A 90 1.96 -4.79 -5.77
C VAL A 90 1.32 -3.51 -6.33
N VAL A 91 2.06 -2.88 -7.27
CA VAL A 91 1.59 -1.83 -8.19
C VAL A 91 1.62 -2.43 -9.60
N PRO A 92 0.58 -3.20 -9.97
CA PRO A 92 0.65 -4.03 -11.17
C PRO A 92 0.26 -3.24 -12.42
N GLU A 93 0.81 -3.65 -13.57
CA GLU A 93 0.49 -3.12 -14.88
C GLU A 93 -0.24 -4.16 -15.74
N ARG A 94 -1.11 -3.73 -16.67
CA ARG A 94 -1.78 -4.61 -17.64
C ARG A 94 -0.84 -4.99 -18.79
N THR A 95 0.27 -5.67 -18.47
CA THR A 95 1.24 -6.18 -19.43
C THR A 95 1.45 -7.69 -19.23
N GLU A 96 1.71 -8.44 -20.29
CA GLU A 96 1.96 -9.89 -20.16
C GLU A 96 3.20 -10.18 -19.31
N TYR A 97 4.18 -9.27 -19.31
CA TYR A 97 5.35 -9.41 -18.46
C TYR A 97 4.98 -9.30 -16.96
N CYS A 98 4.21 -8.28 -16.58
CA CYS A 98 3.71 -8.15 -15.21
C CYS A 98 2.83 -9.35 -14.81
N TYR A 99 1.92 -9.78 -15.68
CA TYR A 99 1.08 -10.96 -15.44
C TYR A 99 1.91 -12.23 -15.23
N SER A 100 3.00 -12.41 -15.99
CA SER A 100 3.93 -13.52 -15.78
C SER A 100 4.55 -13.51 -14.40
N LEU A 101 5.05 -12.34 -13.95
CA LEU A 101 5.67 -12.19 -12.63
C LEU A 101 4.65 -12.40 -11.49
N LEU A 102 3.42 -11.88 -11.62
CA LEU A 102 2.36 -12.12 -10.64
C LEU A 102 2.03 -13.61 -10.51
N ARG A 103 1.96 -14.32 -11.64
CA ARG A 103 1.78 -15.79 -11.65
C ARG A 103 2.95 -16.51 -10.96
N GLU A 104 4.19 -16.08 -11.19
CA GLU A 104 5.36 -16.69 -10.56
C GLU A 104 5.35 -16.47 -9.04
N ILE A 105 5.08 -15.23 -8.56
CA ILE A 105 4.92 -14.94 -7.14
C ILE A 105 3.86 -15.85 -6.51
N SER A 106 2.67 -15.91 -7.12
CA SER A 106 1.54 -16.70 -6.63
C SER A 106 1.82 -18.21 -6.64
N ASN A 107 2.41 -18.74 -7.72
CA ASN A 107 2.73 -20.16 -7.87
C ASN A 107 3.87 -20.61 -6.94
N ALA A 108 4.79 -19.71 -6.61
CA ALA A 108 5.82 -19.94 -5.61
C ALA A 108 5.26 -19.96 -4.18
N GLY A 109 3.97 -19.64 -3.98
CA GLY A 109 3.28 -19.70 -2.69
C GLY A 109 3.57 -18.48 -1.81
N HIS A 110 3.93 -17.36 -2.40
CA HIS A 110 3.98 -16.06 -1.72
C HIS A 110 2.59 -15.44 -1.68
N THR A 111 2.35 -14.55 -0.74
CA THR A 111 1.12 -13.74 -0.68
C THR A 111 1.26 -12.51 -1.57
N ILE A 112 0.21 -12.19 -2.30
CA ILE A 112 0.08 -10.92 -3.02
C ILE A 112 -1.02 -10.11 -2.33
N GLY A 113 -0.66 -8.89 -1.91
CA GLY A 113 -1.60 -7.86 -1.46
C GLY A 113 -1.65 -6.72 -2.47
N VAL A 114 -2.68 -5.89 -2.38
CA VAL A 114 -2.79 -4.68 -3.20
C VAL A 114 -2.01 -3.55 -2.54
N HIS A 115 -1.21 -2.82 -3.35
CA HIS A 115 -0.63 -1.54 -2.91
C HIS A 115 -1.38 -0.37 -3.55
N SER A 116 -1.38 -0.30 -4.87
CA SER A 116 -2.06 0.71 -5.68
C SER A 116 -2.01 0.29 -7.15
N ALA A 117 -2.78 0.92 -8.02
CA ALA A 117 -2.58 0.84 -9.46
C ALA A 117 -1.71 1.98 -9.97
N SER A 118 -1.87 3.19 -9.44
CA SER A 118 -1.17 4.40 -9.94
C SER A 118 0.01 4.84 -9.09
N HIS A 119 0.02 4.51 -7.80
CA HIS A 119 0.96 5.01 -6.79
C HIS A 119 1.07 6.55 -6.73
N ASP A 120 0.01 7.24 -7.15
CA ASP A 120 -0.10 8.70 -7.14
C ASP A 120 -0.86 9.15 -5.89
N TYR A 121 -0.14 9.61 -4.86
CA TYR A 121 -0.70 9.96 -3.55
C TYR A 121 -1.77 11.06 -3.64
N GLU A 122 -1.57 12.08 -4.48
CA GLU A 122 -2.54 13.15 -4.64
C GLU A 122 -3.85 12.64 -5.24
N LYS A 123 -3.77 11.69 -6.17
CA LYS A 123 -4.92 11.06 -6.81
C LYS A 123 -5.62 10.10 -5.85
N ILE A 124 -4.91 9.13 -5.29
CA ILE A 124 -5.52 8.04 -4.52
C ILE A 124 -6.13 8.49 -3.19
N TYR A 125 -5.56 9.54 -2.57
CA TYR A 125 -6.05 10.06 -1.29
C TYR A 125 -6.98 11.29 -1.44
N ALA A 126 -7.37 11.63 -2.66
CA ALA A 126 -8.30 12.73 -2.90
C ALA A 126 -9.70 12.48 -2.30
N SER A 127 -10.17 11.22 -2.30
CA SER A 127 -11.44 10.79 -1.73
C SER A 127 -11.47 9.26 -1.55
N VAL A 128 -12.47 8.75 -0.82
CA VAL A 128 -12.71 7.30 -0.73
C VAL A 128 -13.00 6.70 -2.11
N ASP A 129 -13.77 7.39 -2.95
CA ASP A 129 -14.10 6.95 -4.31
C ASP A 129 -12.83 6.80 -5.16
N ALA A 130 -11.92 7.78 -5.10
CA ALA A 130 -10.65 7.75 -5.82
C ALA A 130 -9.73 6.60 -5.35
N PHE A 131 -9.69 6.37 -4.03
CA PHE A 131 -8.96 5.23 -3.47
C PHE A 131 -9.53 3.90 -3.95
N LEU A 132 -10.86 3.74 -3.92
CA LEU A 132 -11.53 2.52 -4.37
C LEU A 132 -11.34 2.27 -5.86
N GLU A 133 -11.33 3.32 -6.70
CA GLU A 133 -11.09 3.20 -8.14
C GLU A 133 -9.68 2.67 -8.41
N ASP A 134 -8.67 3.26 -7.79
CA ASP A 134 -7.27 2.85 -7.93
C ASP A 134 -7.03 1.46 -7.37
N PHE A 135 -7.59 1.17 -6.19
CA PHE A 135 -7.50 -0.14 -5.56
C PHE A 135 -8.15 -1.24 -6.43
N ASN A 136 -9.36 -0.99 -6.94
CA ASN A 136 -10.08 -1.96 -7.76
C ASN A 136 -9.32 -2.29 -9.05
N GLU A 137 -8.68 -1.30 -9.67
CA GLU A 137 -7.85 -1.55 -10.86
C GLU A 137 -6.71 -2.52 -10.55
N ALA A 138 -5.95 -2.31 -9.48
CA ALA A 138 -4.88 -3.20 -9.07
C ALA A 138 -5.39 -4.59 -8.66
N TYR A 139 -6.50 -4.64 -7.92
CA TYR A 139 -7.17 -5.88 -7.53
C TYR A 139 -7.57 -6.74 -8.73
N GLU A 140 -8.20 -6.13 -9.74
CA GLU A 140 -8.61 -6.85 -10.95
C GLU A 140 -7.42 -7.42 -11.72
N ILE A 141 -6.33 -6.65 -11.84
CA ILE A 141 -5.10 -7.12 -12.51
C ILE A 141 -4.54 -8.35 -11.80
N VAL A 142 -4.47 -8.34 -10.47
CA VAL A 142 -3.97 -9.50 -9.70
C VAL A 142 -4.90 -10.70 -9.87
N LEU A 143 -6.21 -10.49 -9.79
CA LEU A 143 -7.21 -11.55 -9.98
C LEU A 143 -7.15 -12.14 -11.38
N GLU A 144 -7.07 -11.33 -12.43
CA GLU A 144 -6.92 -11.77 -13.83
C GLU A 144 -5.64 -12.57 -14.03
N ALA A 145 -4.51 -12.11 -13.47
CA ALA A 145 -3.22 -12.76 -13.66
C ALA A 145 -3.12 -14.10 -12.93
N THR A 146 -3.66 -14.21 -11.72
CA THR A 146 -3.39 -15.32 -10.79
C THR A 146 -4.58 -16.24 -10.55
N GLY A 147 -5.79 -15.79 -10.84
CA GLY A 147 -7.04 -16.46 -10.47
C GLY A 147 -7.34 -16.43 -8.96
N LYS A 148 -6.59 -15.64 -8.17
CA LYS A 148 -6.76 -15.51 -6.73
C LYS A 148 -7.03 -14.05 -6.39
N ALA A 149 -8.09 -13.80 -5.63
CA ALA A 149 -8.43 -12.49 -5.12
C ALA A 149 -7.51 -12.12 -3.95
N PRO A 150 -6.84 -10.95 -3.98
CA PRO A 150 -6.14 -10.44 -2.79
C PRO A 150 -7.16 -10.08 -1.70
N ASP A 151 -6.80 -10.32 -0.44
CA ASP A 151 -7.63 -10.00 0.74
C ASP A 151 -6.92 -9.07 1.73
N ILE A 152 -5.66 -8.73 1.45
CA ILE A 152 -4.86 -7.79 2.23
C ILE A 152 -4.31 -6.68 1.35
N TYR A 153 -3.98 -5.55 1.99
CA TYR A 153 -3.41 -4.40 1.29
C TYR A 153 -2.45 -3.60 2.18
N ARG A 154 -1.72 -2.70 1.56
CA ARG A 154 -0.90 -1.70 2.24
C ARG A 154 -1.12 -0.35 1.59
N PHE A 155 -1.30 0.67 2.42
CA PHE A 155 -1.38 2.06 1.97
C PHE A 155 -0.05 2.51 1.34
N PRO A 156 -0.03 3.12 0.16
CA PRO A 156 1.13 3.84 -0.34
C PRO A 156 1.62 4.89 0.67
N GLY A 157 2.89 4.76 1.10
CA GLY A 157 3.45 5.62 2.15
C GLY A 157 3.02 5.30 3.58
N GLY A 158 2.34 4.15 3.79
CA GLY A 158 1.80 3.75 5.09
C GLY A 158 0.43 4.34 5.40
N SER A 159 -0.24 3.80 6.43
CA SER A 159 -1.59 4.24 6.80
C SER A 159 -1.62 5.64 7.45
N VAL A 160 -0.47 6.20 7.84
CA VAL A 160 -0.34 7.57 8.38
C VAL A 160 0.69 8.34 7.57
N ASN A 161 0.21 9.25 6.71
CA ASN A 161 1.05 10.15 5.93
C ASN A 161 0.32 11.49 5.68
N ASP A 162 1.06 12.49 5.17
CA ASP A 162 0.53 13.86 4.98
C ASP A 162 -0.58 13.93 3.92
N TYR A 163 -0.68 12.97 3.00
CA TYR A 163 -1.66 12.97 1.91
C TYR A 163 -3.01 12.40 2.34
N ASN A 164 -3.01 11.42 3.26
CA ASN A 164 -4.25 10.70 3.64
C ASN A 164 -4.90 11.20 4.94
N GLU A 165 -4.36 12.22 5.60
CA GLU A 165 -4.86 12.73 6.88
C GLU A 165 -6.38 12.96 6.92
N LYS A 166 -6.97 13.41 5.82
CA LYS A 166 -8.41 13.75 5.74
C LYS A 166 -9.32 12.58 5.35
N THR A 167 -8.78 11.57 4.69
CA THR A 167 -9.56 10.49 4.07
C THR A 167 -9.26 9.12 4.68
N ARG A 168 -8.18 9.00 5.44
CA ARG A 168 -7.70 7.74 6.01
C ARG A 168 -8.77 6.96 6.76
N ASP A 169 -9.43 7.59 7.73
CA ASP A 169 -10.38 6.89 8.60
C ASP A 169 -11.61 6.40 7.84
N ASP A 170 -12.07 7.18 6.85
CA ASP A 170 -13.17 6.79 5.97
C ASP A 170 -12.76 5.66 5.02
N ILE A 171 -11.53 5.70 4.48
CA ILE A 171 -10.95 4.61 3.67
C ILE A 171 -10.86 3.33 4.49
N ILE A 172 -10.29 3.39 5.70
CA ILE A 172 -10.16 2.22 6.59
C ILE A 172 -11.54 1.63 6.89
N THR A 173 -12.51 2.48 7.22
CA THR A 173 -13.88 2.05 7.51
C THR A 173 -14.52 1.32 6.33
N GLU A 174 -14.39 1.86 5.12
CA GLU A 174 -14.94 1.26 3.92
C GLU A 174 -14.22 -0.03 3.52
N MET A 175 -12.88 -0.06 3.62
CA MET A 175 -12.11 -1.26 3.31
C MET A 175 -12.37 -2.39 4.31
N ASP A 176 -12.52 -2.06 5.60
CA ASP A 176 -12.93 -3.04 6.63
C ASP A 176 -14.35 -3.57 6.36
N ARG A 177 -15.29 -2.71 5.98
CA ARG A 177 -16.65 -3.09 5.57
C ARG A 177 -16.64 -4.07 4.38
N ARG A 178 -15.68 -3.92 3.47
CA ARG A 178 -15.47 -4.80 2.33
C ARG A 178 -14.68 -6.07 2.66
N GLY A 179 -14.20 -6.21 3.90
CA GLY A 179 -13.50 -7.39 4.38
C GLY A 179 -11.99 -7.40 4.14
N PHE A 180 -11.41 -6.28 3.68
CA PHE A 180 -9.96 -6.17 3.47
C PHE A 180 -9.23 -5.78 4.75
N THR A 181 -8.03 -6.35 4.95
CA THR A 181 -7.14 -6.00 6.07
C THR A 181 -5.88 -5.31 5.57
N TYR A 182 -5.54 -4.14 6.16
CA TYR A 182 -4.28 -3.48 5.82
C TYR A 182 -3.15 -3.83 6.79
N PHE A 183 -1.93 -3.74 6.27
CA PHE A 183 -0.70 -3.97 7.01
C PHE A 183 0.29 -2.84 6.77
N ASP A 184 0.71 -2.18 7.83
CA ASP A 184 1.93 -1.36 7.84
C ASP A 184 3.14 -2.25 8.14
N TRP A 185 4.19 -1.71 8.73
CA TRP A 185 5.42 -2.42 9.10
C TRP A 185 5.89 -1.95 10.47
N ASN A 186 6.77 -2.70 11.10
CA ASN A 186 7.43 -2.29 12.34
C ASN A 186 8.96 -2.29 12.22
N VAL A 187 9.49 -2.72 11.07
CA VAL A 187 10.91 -2.61 10.70
C VAL A 187 11.01 -2.03 9.31
N ASP A 188 11.66 -0.88 9.17
CA ASP A 188 11.94 -0.24 7.88
C ASP A 188 13.39 -0.53 7.47
N SER A 189 13.59 -1.18 6.32
CA SER A 189 14.93 -1.39 5.78
C SER A 189 15.61 -0.08 5.38
N ASN A 190 14.82 0.96 5.10
CA ASN A 190 15.25 2.22 4.52
C ASN A 190 15.92 2.08 3.13
N ASP A 191 15.58 1.03 2.37
CA ASP A 191 16.12 0.79 1.04
C ASP A 191 15.72 1.88 0.04
N TRP A 192 14.58 2.52 0.26
CA TRP A 192 14.09 3.66 -0.51
C TRP A 192 15.02 4.89 -0.44
N GLN A 193 15.89 5.01 0.58
CA GLN A 193 16.87 6.08 0.72
C GLN A 193 18.13 5.87 -0.14
N GLY A 194 18.23 4.75 -0.87
CA GLY A 194 19.39 4.45 -1.71
C GLY A 194 20.63 4.02 -0.94
N TYR A 195 20.48 3.54 0.28
CA TYR A 195 21.61 3.02 1.06
C TYR A 195 22.22 1.77 0.42
N GLY A 196 23.53 1.60 0.61
CA GLY A 196 24.24 0.40 0.21
C GLY A 196 23.85 -0.81 1.06
N TRP A 197 24.06 -2.01 0.52
CA TRP A 197 23.65 -3.28 1.13
C TRP A 197 24.11 -3.47 2.59
N THR A 198 25.30 -2.99 2.98
CA THR A 198 25.79 -3.08 4.36
C THR A 198 24.92 -2.31 5.35
N THR A 199 24.46 -1.13 4.96
CA THR A 199 23.57 -0.29 5.78
C THR A 199 22.22 -0.96 5.92
N LEU A 200 21.64 -1.46 4.82
CA LEU A 200 20.37 -2.19 4.82
C LEU A 200 20.45 -3.41 5.74
N TYR A 201 21.48 -4.22 5.59
CA TYR A 201 21.72 -5.40 6.44
C TYR A 201 21.76 -5.03 7.94
N THR A 202 22.53 -3.99 8.28
CA THR A 202 22.70 -3.58 9.67
C THR A 202 21.40 -3.03 10.27
N ASN A 203 20.69 -2.18 9.53
CA ASN A 203 19.43 -1.59 9.97
C ASN A 203 18.40 -2.68 10.24
N VAL A 204 18.18 -3.55 9.27
CA VAL A 204 17.18 -4.62 9.40
C VAL A 204 17.47 -5.55 10.57
N LEU A 205 18.72 -6.00 10.74
CA LEU A 205 19.04 -6.93 11.83
C LEU A 205 18.94 -6.29 13.21
N LYS A 206 19.32 -5.03 13.33
CA LYS A 206 19.24 -4.28 14.59
C LYS A 206 17.78 -4.08 14.98
N ASP A 207 16.96 -3.57 14.06
CA ASP A 207 15.59 -3.18 14.37
C ASP A 207 14.67 -4.41 14.49
N ALA A 208 14.93 -5.49 13.75
CA ALA A 208 14.17 -6.74 13.87
C ALA A 208 14.27 -7.38 15.25
N GLU A 209 15.37 -7.21 15.98
CA GLU A 209 15.55 -7.76 17.34
C GLU A 209 14.63 -7.09 18.38
N GLU A 210 14.07 -5.94 18.07
CA GLU A 210 13.16 -5.23 18.97
C GLU A 210 11.73 -5.83 18.95
N PHE A 211 11.43 -6.73 18.00
CA PHE A 211 10.09 -7.28 17.80
C PHE A 211 10.09 -8.80 17.81
N SER A 212 9.09 -9.37 18.47
CA SER A 212 8.85 -10.83 18.41
C SER A 212 8.31 -11.28 17.05
N SER A 213 7.68 -10.39 16.31
CA SER A 213 7.11 -10.65 14.99
C SER A 213 7.41 -9.48 14.05
N PRO A 214 8.66 -9.37 13.55
CA PRO A 214 9.03 -8.29 12.63
C PRO A 214 8.26 -8.39 11.31
N VAL A 215 7.60 -7.31 10.91
CA VAL A 215 7.08 -7.07 9.57
C VAL A 215 8.03 -6.07 8.91
N ILE A 216 8.83 -6.53 7.98
CA ILE A 216 9.95 -5.76 7.42
C ILE A 216 9.55 -5.19 6.06
N LEU A 217 9.64 -3.87 5.92
CA LEU A 217 9.44 -3.16 4.67
C LEU A 217 10.70 -3.19 3.82
N PHE A 218 10.54 -3.64 2.59
CA PHE A 218 11.45 -3.47 1.45
C PHE A 218 10.65 -3.01 0.23
N HIS A 219 11.36 -2.55 -0.80
CA HIS A 219 10.75 -2.20 -2.09
C HIS A 219 11.27 -3.12 -3.21
N ASN A 220 10.41 -3.40 -4.18
CA ASN A 220 10.70 -4.23 -5.35
C ASN A 220 10.59 -3.41 -6.65
N THR A 221 11.10 -2.17 -6.64
CA THR A 221 11.25 -1.35 -7.85
C THR A 221 12.52 -1.74 -8.61
N GLY A 222 12.59 -1.42 -9.92
CA GLY A 222 13.69 -1.84 -10.79
C GLY A 222 15.05 -1.22 -10.48
N ASP A 223 15.14 -0.33 -9.50
CA ASP A 223 16.35 0.38 -9.04
C ASP A 223 16.80 -0.06 -7.62
N ARG A 224 16.23 -1.12 -7.08
CA ARG A 224 16.53 -1.64 -5.72
C ARG A 224 17.47 -2.86 -5.74
N ASP A 225 18.55 -2.79 -6.53
CA ASP A 225 19.54 -3.87 -6.60
C ASP A 225 20.13 -4.24 -5.24
N ASN A 226 20.36 -3.25 -4.36
CA ASN A 226 20.90 -3.49 -3.02
C ASN A 226 19.97 -4.33 -2.15
N THR A 227 18.64 -4.19 -2.30
CA THR A 227 17.65 -5.02 -1.62
C THR A 227 17.80 -6.47 -2.04
N VAL A 228 17.90 -6.73 -3.35
CA VAL A 228 18.10 -8.08 -3.89
C VAL A 228 19.43 -8.68 -3.42
N LEU A 229 20.51 -7.90 -3.43
CA LEU A 229 21.83 -8.36 -3.02
C LEU A 229 21.92 -8.75 -1.55
N VAL A 230 21.15 -8.09 -0.68
CA VAL A 230 21.24 -8.29 0.77
C VAL A 230 20.25 -9.30 1.32
N ILE A 231 19.19 -9.62 0.57
CA ILE A 231 18.06 -10.38 1.13
C ILE A 231 18.44 -11.79 1.61
N GLU A 232 19.32 -12.47 0.87
CA GLU A 232 19.80 -13.80 1.25
C GLU A 232 20.57 -13.78 2.59
N ASP A 233 21.45 -12.78 2.75
CA ASP A 233 22.25 -12.64 3.97
C ASP A 233 21.38 -12.25 5.17
N ILE A 234 20.37 -11.39 5.00
CA ILE A 234 19.38 -11.06 6.03
C ILE A 234 18.62 -12.31 6.45
N ILE A 235 18.11 -13.10 5.51
CA ILE A 235 17.39 -14.34 5.81
C ILE A 235 18.25 -15.30 6.62
N LYS A 236 19.49 -15.54 6.20
CA LYS A 236 20.43 -16.42 6.90
C LYS A 236 20.71 -15.92 8.33
N ALA A 237 20.95 -14.63 8.48
CA ALA A 237 21.25 -14.04 9.78
C ALA A 237 20.05 -14.15 10.75
N LEU A 238 18.83 -13.86 10.28
CA LEU A 238 17.62 -13.98 11.10
C LEU A 238 17.29 -15.43 11.45
N LYS A 239 17.50 -16.39 10.53
CA LYS A 239 17.41 -17.84 10.83
C LYS A 239 18.40 -18.25 11.92
N ASN A 240 19.64 -17.78 11.86
CA ASN A 240 20.67 -18.06 12.87
C ASN A 240 20.30 -17.48 14.25
N LYS A 241 19.47 -16.44 14.30
CA LYS A 241 18.92 -15.88 15.54
C LYS A 241 17.65 -16.62 16.04
N GLY A 242 17.19 -17.64 15.31
CA GLY A 242 16.06 -18.48 15.68
C GLY A 242 14.71 -18.03 15.14
N TYR A 243 14.68 -17.04 14.27
CA TYR A 243 13.43 -16.64 13.61
C TYR A 243 12.97 -17.65 12.56
N LYS A 244 11.66 -17.83 12.51
CA LYS A 244 10.93 -18.48 11.41
C LYS A 244 10.52 -17.42 10.40
N PHE A 245 10.02 -17.84 9.25
CA PHE A 245 9.53 -16.94 8.21
C PHE A 245 8.13 -17.35 7.78
N GLY A 246 7.29 -16.35 7.55
CA GLY A 246 5.92 -16.49 7.05
C GLY A 246 5.58 -15.42 6.01
N SER A 247 4.44 -15.57 5.37
CA SER A 247 3.79 -14.51 4.60
C SER A 247 2.57 -14.00 5.35
N LEU A 248 2.21 -12.73 5.14
CA LEU A 248 1.05 -12.11 5.76
C LEU A 248 -0.24 -12.72 5.19
N SER A 249 -1.26 -12.74 6.02
CA SER A 249 -2.65 -13.06 5.67
C SER A 249 -3.56 -12.41 6.71
N GLN A 250 -4.86 -12.38 6.49
CA GLN A 250 -5.82 -11.88 7.48
C GLN A 250 -5.76 -12.62 8.84
N LYS A 251 -5.16 -13.82 8.87
CA LYS A 251 -4.98 -14.59 10.12
C LYS A 251 -3.83 -14.10 10.99
N ILE A 252 -2.98 -13.24 10.47
CA ILE A 252 -1.87 -12.64 11.20
C ILE A 252 -2.33 -11.32 11.80
N LYS A 253 -2.02 -11.09 13.09
CA LYS A 253 -2.34 -9.82 13.72
C LYS A 253 -1.66 -8.67 12.96
N PRO A 254 -2.41 -7.72 12.39
CA PRO A 254 -1.83 -6.69 11.58
C PRO A 254 -1.01 -5.69 12.42
N VAL A 255 0.09 -5.19 11.84
CA VAL A 255 0.77 -3.98 12.28
C VAL A 255 0.05 -2.82 11.62
N GLN A 256 -0.38 -1.83 12.40
CA GLN A 256 -1.17 -0.69 11.94
C GLN A 256 -0.74 0.55 12.72
N PHE A 257 -0.46 1.68 12.02
CA PHE A 257 -0.07 2.97 12.61
C PHE A 257 -1.25 3.77 13.13
#